data_762f9d8584409a3f5ad1975688e3e10b
#
_entry.id   762f9d8584409a3f5ad1975688e3e10b
#
_cell.length_a   1.000
_cell.length_b   1.000
_cell.length_c   1.000
_cell.angle_alpha   90.00
_cell.angle_beta   90.00
_cell.angle_gamma   90.00
#
_symmetry.space_group_name_H-M   'P 1'
#
loop_
_entity.id
_entity.type
_entity.pdbx_description
1 polymer ?
#
loop_
_entity_poly.entity_id
_entity_poly.type
_entity_poly.pdbx_seq_one_letter_code
_entity_poly.pdbx_strand_id
1 'polypeptide(L)'
;VVVGIGGFSSVHPTEDIELTWRLHRAGYRCVYEPAALVAMRVPESLAQWWHQRYRWSSGLVRVLQAHAVGLVRERRWPMFPLLLEASLSVLWCHLLVAATVLWAVALAVGGPAIGNSLIIAHWGSMTVGIALVQIFWGMHLDSNHDKTIWKLWPLAPIYPILYWWFEAFVVVAATLPTLVTKPRSVSWTLDRSAG
;
A
#
# COMPACT_ATOMS: atom_id res chain seq x y z
N VAL A 1 -3.96 15.92 22.56
CA VAL A 1 -3.48 16.14 21.19
C VAL A 1 -4.51 15.62 20.18
N VAL A 2 -4.79 14.30 20.14
CA VAL A 2 -5.69 13.69 19.13
C VAL A 2 -7.07 14.34 19.10
N VAL A 3 -7.70 14.53 20.26
CA VAL A 3 -9.02 15.23 20.35
C VAL A 3 -8.92 16.68 19.87
N GLY A 4 -7.83 17.37 20.20
CA GLY A 4 -7.64 18.79 19.83
C GLY A 4 -7.47 19.04 18.33
N ILE A 5 -7.11 18.02 17.53
CA ILE A 5 -7.04 18.09 16.07
C ILE A 5 -8.26 17.44 15.38
N GLY A 6 -9.33 17.15 16.12
CA GLY A 6 -10.59 16.63 15.59
C GLY A 6 -10.74 15.10 15.60
N GLY A 7 -9.85 14.37 16.28
CA GLY A 7 -9.97 12.92 16.44
C GLY A 7 -9.79 12.12 15.15
N PHE A 8 -10.27 10.88 15.12
CA PHE A 8 -10.28 10.04 13.92
C PHE A 8 -11.33 10.50 12.92
N SER A 9 -10.96 10.47 11.64
CA SER A 9 -11.87 10.85 10.55
C SER A 9 -12.91 9.75 10.29
N SER A 10 -14.18 10.13 10.23
CA SER A 10 -15.27 9.23 9.86
C SER A 10 -15.45 9.05 8.34
N VAL A 11 -14.70 9.79 7.53
CA VAL A 11 -14.83 9.77 6.05
C VAL A 11 -13.63 9.14 5.35
N HIS A 12 -12.56 8.86 6.06
CA HIS A 12 -11.36 8.21 5.50
C HIS A 12 -11.33 6.72 5.91
N PRO A 13 -11.29 5.79 4.94
CA PRO A 13 -11.20 4.35 5.24
C PRO A 13 -9.90 3.94 5.95
N THR A 14 -8.86 4.78 5.85
CA THR A 14 -7.56 4.67 6.55
C THR A 14 -7.42 5.86 7.50
N GLU A 15 -8.25 5.85 8.53
CA GLU A 15 -8.34 6.91 9.53
C GLU A 15 -7.05 7.11 10.32
N ASP A 16 -6.26 6.06 10.47
CA ASP A 16 -4.95 6.02 11.11
C ASP A 16 -3.89 6.78 10.30
N ILE A 17 -3.82 6.53 8.99
CA ILE A 17 -2.91 7.24 8.08
C ILE A 17 -3.30 8.71 8.01
N GLU A 18 -4.58 9.01 7.84
CA GLU A 18 -5.08 10.38 7.76
C GLU A 18 -4.80 11.16 9.04
N LEU A 19 -5.04 10.55 10.22
CA LEU A 19 -4.71 11.14 11.52
C LEU A 19 -3.22 11.42 11.65
N THR A 20 -2.37 10.49 11.24
CA THR A 20 -0.91 10.64 11.27
C THR A 20 -0.46 11.83 10.40
N TRP A 21 -1.02 11.97 9.20
CA TRP A 21 -0.73 13.10 8.33
C TRP A 21 -1.19 14.43 8.93
N ARG A 22 -2.38 14.49 9.58
CA ARG A 22 -2.83 15.70 10.30
C ARG A 22 -1.93 16.04 11.48
N LEU A 23 -1.47 15.04 12.24
CA LEU A 23 -0.54 15.25 13.35
C LEU A 23 0.77 15.85 12.86
N HIS A 24 1.39 15.29 11.84
CA HIS A 24 2.60 15.85 11.24
C HIS A 24 2.39 17.25 10.67
N ARG A 25 1.27 17.48 10.01
CA ARG A 25 0.92 18.79 9.46
C ARG A 25 0.70 19.84 10.56
N ALA A 26 0.17 19.44 11.71
CA ALA A 26 0.04 20.27 12.91
C ALA A 26 1.37 20.49 13.66
N GLY A 27 2.47 19.87 13.21
CA GLY A 27 3.81 20.01 13.80
C GLY A 27 4.11 19.02 14.92
N TYR A 28 3.26 18.01 15.14
CA TYR A 28 3.53 16.95 16.10
C TYR A 28 4.47 15.92 15.51
N ARG A 29 5.31 15.34 16.36
CA ARG A 29 6.21 14.24 16.00
C ARG A 29 5.54 12.92 16.34
N CYS A 30 5.32 12.06 15.34
CA CYS A 30 4.93 10.67 15.52
C CYS A 30 6.20 9.82 15.64
N VAL A 31 6.21 8.90 16.60
CA VAL A 31 7.32 7.97 16.82
C VAL A 31 6.80 6.54 16.76
N TYR A 32 7.63 5.64 16.26
CA TYR A 32 7.34 4.22 16.27
C TYR A 32 7.69 3.64 17.64
N GLU A 33 6.76 2.88 18.22
CA GLU A 33 6.95 2.17 19.50
C GLU A 33 6.87 0.65 19.25
N PRO A 34 8.02 -0.05 19.21
CA PRO A 34 8.07 -1.48 18.90
C PRO A 34 7.31 -2.37 19.90
N ALA A 35 7.13 -1.91 21.13
CA ALA A 35 6.43 -2.66 22.18
C ALA A 35 4.89 -2.56 22.03
N ALA A 36 4.38 -1.63 21.21
CA ALA A 36 2.95 -1.49 20.96
C ALA A 36 2.47 -2.52 19.92
N LEU A 37 2.19 -3.73 20.38
CA LEU A 37 1.72 -4.83 19.54
C LEU A 37 0.21 -4.74 19.30
N VAL A 38 -0.19 -4.86 18.04
CA VAL A 38 -1.60 -4.90 17.63
C VAL A 38 -1.86 -6.20 16.88
N ALA A 39 -2.81 -7.01 17.40
CA ALA A 39 -3.28 -8.20 16.69
C ALA A 39 -4.37 -7.82 15.70
N MET A 40 -4.24 -8.25 14.46
CA MET A 40 -5.23 -8.04 13.40
C MET A 40 -5.71 -9.38 12.84
N ARG A 41 -7.01 -9.48 12.55
CA ARG A 41 -7.55 -10.60 11.82
C ARG A 41 -7.15 -10.51 10.35
N VAL A 42 -6.50 -11.54 9.84
CA VAL A 42 -6.13 -11.64 8.43
C VAL A 42 -7.30 -12.12 7.57
N PRO A 43 -7.40 -11.72 6.29
CA PRO A 43 -8.44 -12.24 5.40
C PRO A 43 -8.25 -13.74 5.15
N GLU A 44 -9.34 -14.47 5.18
CA GLU A 44 -9.36 -15.96 5.01
C GLU A 44 -9.69 -16.36 3.57
N SER A 45 -10.06 -15.40 2.70
CA SER A 45 -10.36 -15.64 1.29
C SER A 45 -9.82 -14.54 0.40
N LEU A 46 -9.62 -14.85 -0.90
CA LEU A 46 -9.19 -13.87 -1.90
C LEU A 46 -10.18 -12.70 -2.01
N ALA A 47 -11.49 -12.95 -1.87
CA ALA A 47 -12.50 -11.89 -1.91
C ALA A 47 -12.35 -10.93 -0.72
N GLN A 48 -12.19 -11.46 0.49
CA GLN A 48 -11.94 -10.64 1.68
C GLN A 48 -10.63 -9.87 1.55
N TRP A 49 -9.58 -10.50 1.01
CA TRP A 49 -8.30 -9.84 0.77
C TRP A 49 -8.44 -8.71 -0.26
N TRP A 50 -9.15 -8.93 -1.37
CA TRP A 50 -9.48 -7.90 -2.35
C TRP A 50 -10.20 -6.71 -1.71
N HIS A 51 -11.27 -6.95 -0.95
CA HIS A 51 -12.04 -5.90 -0.28
C HIS A 51 -11.20 -5.12 0.73
N GLN A 52 -10.35 -5.80 1.50
CA GLN A 52 -9.46 -5.16 2.45
C GLN A 52 -8.46 -4.24 1.74
N ARG A 53 -7.80 -4.74 0.67
CA ARG A 53 -6.82 -3.97 -0.09
C ARG A 53 -7.46 -2.84 -0.87
N TYR A 54 -8.61 -3.06 -1.47
CA TYR A 54 -9.39 -2.01 -2.13
C TYR A 54 -9.73 -0.86 -1.16
N ARG A 55 -10.16 -1.18 0.04
CA ARG A 55 -10.43 -0.20 1.09
C ARG A 55 -9.17 0.60 1.45
N TRP A 56 -8.03 -0.05 1.63
CA TRP A 56 -6.77 0.62 1.95
C TRP A 56 -6.28 1.49 0.81
N SER A 57 -6.31 1.00 -0.41
CA SER A 57 -5.92 1.76 -1.61
C SER A 57 -6.82 2.98 -1.81
N SER A 58 -8.14 2.82 -1.66
CA SER A 58 -9.09 3.94 -1.68
C SER A 58 -8.79 4.95 -0.57
N GLY A 59 -8.45 4.47 0.62
CA GLY A 59 -8.06 5.31 1.75
C GLY A 59 -6.81 6.14 1.46
N LEU A 60 -5.76 5.53 0.92
CA LEU A 60 -4.53 6.23 0.54
C LEU A 60 -4.79 7.31 -0.52
N VAL A 61 -5.58 7.00 -1.56
CA VAL A 61 -5.96 7.97 -2.59
C VAL A 61 -6.74 9.14 -1.97
N ARG A 62 -7.64 8.87 -1.01
CA ARG A 62 -8.37 9.93 -0.27
C ARG A 62 -7.42 10.82 0.55
N VAL A 63 -6.45 10.23 1.23
CA VAL A 63 -5.45 10.99 1.99
C VAL A 63 -4.64 11.89 1.05
N LEU A 64 -4.21 11.38 -0.10
CA LEU A 64 -3.52 12.18 -1.12
C LEU A 64 -4.41 13.32 -1.63
N GLN A 65 -5.68 13.08 -1.95
CA GLN A 65 -6.63 14.12 -2.36
C GLN A 65 -6.79 15.23 -1.29
N ALA A 66 -6.86 14.83 -0.01
CA ALA A 66 -7.09 15.76 1.09
C ALA A 66 -5.87 16.62 1.43
N HIS A 67 -4.67 16.06 1.29
CA HIS A 67 -3.46 16.67 1.86
C HIS A 67 -2.42 17.11 0.83
N ALA A 68 -2.30 16.46 -0.35
CA ALA A 68 -1.17 16.68 -1.27
C ALA A 68 -1.01 18.13 -1.69
N VAL A 69 -2.10 18.76 -2.17
CA VAL A 69 -2.06 20.16 -2.62
C VAL A 69 -1.70 21.11 -1.46
N GLY A 70 -2.29 20.87 -0.29
CA GLY A 70 -2.00 21.67 0.91
C GLY A 70 -0.53 21.59 1.33
N LEU A 71 0.03 20.40 1.36
CA LEU A 71 1.44 20.16 1.74
C LEU A 71 2.41 20.87 0.79
N VAL A 72 2.17 20.79 -0.53
CA VAL A 72 2.98 21.48 -1.53
C VAL A 72 2.86 23.00 -1.36
N ARG A 73 1.65 23.52 -1.23
CA ARG A 73 1.38 24.96 -1.11
C ARG A 73 1.95 25.55 0.18
N GLU A 74 1.84 24.82 1.30
CA GLU A 74 2.36 25.22 2.60
C GLU A 74 3.87 24.98 2.76
N ARG A 75 4.53 24.40 1.73
CA ARG A 75 5.96 24.04 1.72
C ARG A 75 6.38 23.22 2.95
N ARG A 76 5.57 22.22 3.32
CA ARG A 76 5.84 21.32 4.46
C ARG A 76 6.92 20.30 4.12
N TRP A 77 8.15 20.77 3.91
CA TRP A 77 9.29 19.98 3.46
C TRP A 77 9.53 18.66 4.21
N PRO A 78 9.36 18.60 5.55
CA PRO A 78 9.55 17.35 6.28
C PRO A 78 8.56 16.23 5.89
N MET A 79 7.40 16.59 5.30
CA MET A 79 6.39 15.63 4.83
C MET A 79 6.54 15.24 3.35
N PHE A 80 7.47 15.86 2.63
CA PHE A 80 7.68 15.58 1.20
C PHE A 80 8.11 14.12 0.92
N PRO A 81 9.01 13.50 1.70
CA PRO A 81 9.35 12.10 1.49
C PRO A 81 8.13 11.18 1.59
N LEU A 82 7.25 11.42 2.58
CA LEU A 82 6.03 10.65 2.77
C LEU A 82 5.02 10.88 1.63
N LEU A 83 4.85 12.15 1.20
CA LEU A 83 4.00 12.49 0.06
C LEU A 83 4.52 11.86 -1.24
N LEU A 84 5.83 11.92 -1.46
CA LEU A 84 6.48 11.35 -2.63
C LEU A 84 6.34 9.83 -2.67
N GLU A 85 6.64 9.16 -1.57
CA GLU A 85 6.50 7.70 -1.43
C GLU A 85 5.07 7.24 -1.70
N ALA A 86 4.07 7.87 -1.06
CA ALA A 86 2.67 7.54 -1.27
C ALA A 86 2.21 7.78 -2.72
N SER A 87 2.66 8.88 -3.34
CA SER A 87 2.32 9.22 -4.73
C SER A 87 2.99 8.28 -5.73
N LEU A 88 4.28 7.97 -5.52
CA LEU A 88 5.04 7.07 -6.38
C LEU A 88 4.53 5.64 -6.30
N SER A 89 4.09 5.18 -5.13
CA SER A 89 3.53 3.83 -4.99
C SER A 89 2.24 3.67 -5.81
N VAL A 90 1.36 4.67 -5.77
CA VAL A 90 0.14 4.66 -6.62
C VAL A 90 0.51 4.73 -8.11
N LEU A 91 1.41 5.64 -8.49
CA LEU A 91 1.88 5.77 -9.88
C LEU A 91 2.53 4.48 -10.38
N TRP A 92 3.38 3.87 -9.58
CA TRP A 92 4.07 2.61 -9.92
C TRP A 92 3.08 1.49 -10.23
N CYS A 93 2.02 1.34 -9.44
CA CYS A 93 0.96 0.36 -9.70
C CYS A 93 0.29 0.58 -11.07
N HIS A 94 -0.01 1.83 -11.42
CA HIS A 94 -0.58 2.15 -12.73
C HIS A 94 0.39 1.85 -13.88
N LEU A 95 1.66 2.19 -13.72
CA LEU A 95 2.70 1.90 -14.72
C LEU A 95 2.90 0.39 -14.90
N LEU A 96 2.88 -0.38 -13.80
CA LEU A 96 3.00 -1.83 -13.86
C LEU A 96 1.83 -2.47 -14.63
N VAL A 97 0.59 -2.08 -14.33
CA VAL A 97 -0.58 -2.59 -15.03
C VAL A 97 -0.56 -2.15 -16.51
N ALA A 98 -0.26 -0.89 -16.80
CA ALA A 98 -0.17 -0.39 -18.16
C ALA A 98 0.92 -1.13 -18.97
N ALA A 99 2.11 -1.30 -18.40
CA ALA A 99 3.20 -2.05 -19.04
C ALA A 99 2.81 -3.51 -19.32
N THR A 100 2.07 -4.12 -18.39
CA THR A 100 1.55 -5.48 -18.54
C THR A 100 0.57 -5.59 -19.69
N VAL A 101 -0.39 -4.67 -19.73
CA VAL A 101 -1.39 -4.66 -20.82
C VAL A 101 -0.70 -4.44 -22.16
N LEU A 102 0.22 -3.48 -22.27
CA LEU A 102 1.00 -3.22 -23.48
C LEU A 102 1.81 -4.45 -23.91
N TRP A 103 2.44 -5.13 -22.97
CA TRP A 103 3.18 -6.37 -23.26
C TRP A 103 2.26 -7.48 -23.77
N ALA A 104 1.10 -7.69 -23.12
CA ALA A 104 0.14 -8.69 -23.53
C ALA A 104 -0.42 -8.39 -24.95
N VAL A 105 -0.71 -7.11 -25.24
CA VAL A 105 -1.14 -6.68 -26.58
C VAL A 105 -0.03 -6.92 -27.61
N ALA A 106 1.21 -6.53 -27.32
CA ALA A 106 2.35 -6.75 -28.22
C ALA A 106 2.53 -8.23 -28.56
N LEU A 107 2.40 -9.12 -27.59
CA LEU A 107 2.43 -10.57 -27.82
C LEU A 107 1.27 -11.02 -28.72
N ALA A 108 0.07 -10.54 -28.48
CA ALA A 108 -1.13 -10.94 -29.23
C ALA A 108 -1.07 -10.53 -30.72
N VAL A 109 -0.42 -9.41 -31.04
CA VAL A 109 -0.27 -8.91 -32.43
C VAL A 109 1.04 -9.37 -33.09
N GLY A 110 1.81 -10.28 -32.47
CA GLY A 110 3.07 -10.77 -33.00
C GLY A 110 4.20 -9.74 -33.01
N GLY A 111 4.10 -8.72 -32.17
CA GLY A 111 5.11 -7.68 -32.00
C GLY A 111 6.41 -8.21 -31.33
N PRO A 112 7.51 -7.44 -31.39
CA PRO A 112 8.76 -7.85 -30.77
C PRO A 112 8.56 -8.01 -29.26
N ALA A 113 9.12 -9.10 -28.70
CA ALA A 113 9.09 -9.33 -27.26
C ALA A 113 9.91 -8.23 -26.55
N ILE A 114 9.22 -7.22 -26.03
CA ILE A 114 9.83 -6.08 -25.32
C ILE A 114 10.64 -6.55 -24.09
N GLY A 115 10.40 -7.77 -23.61
CA GLY A 115 11.04 -8.34 -22.45
C GLY A 115 12.44 -8.94 -22.65
N ASN A 116 12.95 -9.01 -23.88
CA ASN A 116 14.27 -9.64 -24.16
C ASN A 116 15.46 -8.67 -24.03
N SER A 117 15.29 -7.45 -23.54
CA SER A 117 16.43 -6.60 -23.28
C SER A 117 17.12 -7.04 -21.98
N LEU A 118 18.43 -7.29 -22.05
CA LEU A 118 19.30 -7.58 -20.89
C LEU A 118 19.12 -6.55 -19.77
N ILE A 119 18.79 -5.31 -20.11
CA ILE A 119 18.54 -4.21 -19.18
C ILE A 119 17.31 -4.50 -18.33
N ILE A 120 16.15 -4.86 -18.94
CA ILE A 120 14.90 -5.15 -18.21
C ILE A 120 15.06 -6.37 -17.32
N ALA A 121 15.71 -7.44 -17.83
CA ALA A 121 15.97 -8.64 -17.05
C ALA A 121 16.88 -8.35 -15.84
N HIS A 122 17.90 -7.51 -16.02
CA HIS A 122 18.83 -7.13 -14.95
C HIS A 122 18.15 -6.30 -13.85
N TRP A 123 17.40 -5.26 -14.22
CA TRP A 123 16.65 -4.45 -13.25
C TRP A 123 15.57 -5.25 -12.53
N GLY A 124 14.89 -6.15 -13.24
CA GLY A 124 13.91 -7.07 -12.64
C GLY A 124 14.54 -7.97 -11.59
N SER A 125 15.68 -8.59 -11.89
CA SER A 125 16.39 -9.46 -10.93
C SER A 125 16.91 -8.71 -9.72
N MET A 126 17.43 -7.49 -9.89
CA MET A 126 17.82 -6.63 -8.76
C MET A 126 16.64 -6.29 -7.85
N THR A 127 15.50 -5.93 -8.43
CA THR A 127 14.29 -5.59 -7.67
C THR A 127 13.81 -6.79 -6.85
N VAL A 128 13.78 -7.98 -7.45
CA VAL A 128 13.44 -9.22 -6.74
C VAL A 128 14.47 -9.53 -5.65
N GLY A 129 15.76 -9.34 -5.92
CA GLY A 129 16.82 -9.53 -4.93
C GLY A 129 16.65 -8.63 -3.71
N ILE A 130 16.37 -7.35 -3.92
CA ILE A 130 16.10 -6.38 -2.84
C ILE A 130 14.86 -6.81 -2.05
N ALA A 131 13.77 -7.21 -2.73
CA ALA A 131 12.55 -7.68 -2.06
C ALA A 131 12.81 -8.92 -1.19
N LEU A 132 13.61 -9.87 -1.67
CA LEU A 132 13.97 -11.05 -0.88
C LEU A 132 14.79 -10.70 0.38
N VAL A 133 15.72 -9.74 0.28
CA VAL A 133 16.46 -9.24 1.44
C VAL A 133 15.50 -8.57 2.43
N GLN A 134 14.55 -7.76 1.97
CA GLN A 134 13.55 -7.12 2.83
C GLN A 134 12.64 -8.16 3.51
N ILE A 135 12.17 -9.18 2.78
CA ILE A 135 11.37 -10.27 3.34
C ILE A 135 12.17 -11.03 4.39
N PHE A 136 13.44 -11.36 4.09
CA PHE A 136 14.31 -12.04 5.05
C PHE A 136 14.44 -11.27 6.37
N TRP A 137 14.73 -9.96 6.29
CA TRP A 137 14.83 -9.12 7.48
C TRP A 137 13.50 -8.97 8.20
N GLY A 138 12.37 -8.82 7.49
CA GLY A 138 11.03 -8.82 8.10
C GLY A 138 10.78 -10.10 8.87
N MET A 139 10.98 -11.27 8.23
CA MET A 139 10.82 -12.56 8.88
C MET A 139 11.78 -12.76 10.06
N HIS A 140 13.00 -12.26 9.97
CA HIS A 140 13.96 -12.31 11.07
C HIS A 140 13.47 -11.53 12.29
N LEU A 141 12.95 -10.30 12.08
CA LEU A 141 12.40 -9.48 13.15
C LEU A 141 11.14 -10.11 13.77
N ASP A 142 10.23 -10.58 12.93
CA ASP A 142 8.98 -11.21 13.36
C ASP A 142 9.20 -12.55 14.05
N SER A 143 10.31 -13.24 13.76
CA SER A 143 10.66 -14.53 14.39
C SER A 143 10.93 -14.41 15.90
N ASN A 144 11.12 -13.19 16.41
CA ASN A 144 11.18 -12.93 17.86
C ASN A 144 9.82 -13.16 18.53
N HIS A 145 8.71 -13.07 17.78
CA HIS A 145 7.35 -13.25 18.26
C HIS A 145 6.80 -14.61 17.85
N ASP A 146 7.06 -15.06 16.60
CA ASP A 146 6.64 -16.35 16.09
C ASP A 146 7.72 -17.00 15.22
N LYS A 147 8.37 -18.03 15.75
CA LYS A 147 9.40 -18.80 15.02
C LYS A 147 8.85 -19.61 13.86
N THR A 148 7.53 -19.85 13.82
CA THR A 148 6.93 -20.66 12.75
C THR A 148 6.96 -19.95 11.40
N ILE A 149 7.18 -18.63 11.37
CA ILE A 149 7.27 -17.82 10.16
C ILE A 149 8.33 -18.34 9.18
N TRP A 150 9.42 -18.94 9.67
CA TRP A 150 10.48 -19.52 8.83
C TRP A 150 10.02 -20.68 7.96
N LYS A 151 8.89 -21.34 8.29
CA LYS A 151 8.28 -22.37 7.43
C LYS A 151 7.79 -21.80 6.11
N LEU A 152 7.54 -20.49 6.05
CA LEU A 152 7.08 -19.79 4.85
C LEU A 152 8.23 -19.34 3.94
N TRP A 153 9.49 -19.46 4.39
CA TRP A 153 10.66 -19.03 3.60
C TRP A 153 10.70 -19.60 2.17
N PRO A 154 10.36 -20.88 1.90
CA PRO A 154 10.34 -21.41 0.55
C PRO A 154 9.35 -20.69 -0.40
N LEU A 155 8.34 -20.02 0.15
CA LEU A 155 7.37 -19.23 -0.62
C LEU A 155 7.81 -17.78 -0.86
N ALA A 156 8.85 -17.32 -0.16
CA ALA A 156 9.34 -15.94 -0.23
C ALA A 156 9.66 -15.48 -1.68
N PRO A 157 10.25 -16.29 -2.60
CA PRO A 157 10.50 -15.83 -3.96
C PRO A 157 9.24 -15.58 -4.79
N ILE A 158 8.16 -16.30 -4.50
CA ILE A 158 6.89 -16.21 -5.24
C ILE A 158 6.04 -15.05 -4.71
N TYR A 159 6.13 -14.78 -3.40
CA TYR A 159 5.30 -13.79 -2.72
C TYR A 159 5.37 -12.39 -3.36
N PRO A 160 6.55 -11.76 -3.60
CA PRO A 160 6.59 -10.43 -4.16
C PRO A 160 5.91 -10.37 -5.54
N ILE A 161 6.12 -11.39 -6.38
CA ILE A 161 5.56 -11.43 -7.73
C ILE A 161 4.03 -11.44 -7.67
N LEU A 162 3.44 -12.38 -6.94
CA LEU A 162 1.99 -12.49 -6.81
C LEU A 162 1.40 -11.28 -6.09
N TYR A 163 2.05 -10.82 -5.02
CA TYR A 163 1.58 -9.71 -4.22
C TYR A 163 1.58 -8.39 -5.01
N TRP A 164 2.68 -8.08 -5.71
CA TRP A 164 2.79 -6.84 -6.48
C TRP A 164 1.76 -6.73 -7.60
N TRP A 165 1.52 -7.82 -8.32
CA TRP A 165 0.50 -7.85 -9.35
C TRP A 165 -0.89 -7.68 -8.76
N PHE A 166 -1.21 -8.43 -7.72
CA PHE A 166 -2.49 -8.32 -7.03
C PHE A 166 -2.72 -6.90 -6.52
N GLU A 167 -1.75 -6.33 -5.81
CA GLU A 167 -1.84 -4.98 -5.26
C GLU A 167 -1.97 -3.93 -6.37
N ALA A 168 -1.21 -4.04 -7.46
CA ALA A 168 -1.29 -3.11 -8.58
C ALA A 168 -2.69 -3.11 -9.22
N PHE A 169 -3.30 -4.29 -9.43
CA PHE A 169 -4.67 -4.36 -9.95
C PHE A 169 -5.68 -3.75 -8.98
N VAL A 170 -5.54 -3.99 -7.69
CA VAL A 170 -6.41 -3.41 -6.66
C VAL A 170 -6.30 -1.89 -6.65
N VAL A 171 -5.07 -1.35 -6.64
CA VAL A 171 -4.83 0.10 -6.65
C VAL A 171 -5.43 0.76 -7.88
N VAL A 172 -5.22 0.19 -9.07
CA VAL A 172 -5.78 0.72 -10.31
C VAL A 172 -7.31 0.69 -10.28
N ALA A 173 -7.91 -0.43 -9.83
CA ALA A 173 -9.36 -0.56 -9.69
C ALA A 173 -9.95 0.43 -8.69
N ALA A 174 -9.21 0.76 -7.62
CA ALA A 174 -9.67 1.67 -6.56
C ALA A 174 -9.50 3.15 -6.92
N THR A 175 -8.47 3.50 -7.71
CA THR A 175 -8.07 4.91 -7.91
C THR A 175 -9.16 5.73 -8.60
N LEU A 176 -9.60 5.34 -9.80
CA LEU A 176 -10.54 6.15 -10.57
C LEU A 176 -11.89 6.30 -9.87
N PRO A 177 -12.55 5.26 -9.35
CA PRO A 177 -13.78 5.41 -8.58
C PRO A 177 -13.61 6.34 -7.38
N THR A 178 -12.47 6.26 -6.69
CA THR A 178 -12.18 7.10 -5.54
C THR A 178 -12.02 8.57 -5.94
N LEU A 179 -11.35 8.86 -7.04
CA LEU A 179 -11.14 10.23 -7.51
C LEU A 179 -12.45 10.93 -7.89
N VAL A 180 -13.39 10.21 -8.49
CA VAL A 180 -14.66 10.79 -9.02
C VAL A 180 -15.81 10.78 -8.00
N THR A 181 -15.74 9.95 -6.96
CA THR A 181 -16.80 9.88 -5.94
C THR A 181 -16.52 10.80 -4.75
N LYS A 182 -17.57 11.33 -4.15
CA LYS A 182 -17.44 12.10 -2.91
C LYS A 182 -17.14 11.16 -1.72
N PRO A 183 -16.37 11.62 -0.73
CA PRO A 183 -16.19 10.91 0.53
C PRO A 183 -17.55 10.64 1.19
N ARG A 184 -17.75 9.41 1.67
CA ARG A 184 -18.93 9.04 2.46
C ARG A 184 -18.47 8.67 3.86
N SER A 185 -19.33 8.89 4.87
CA SER A 185 -19.03 8.43 6.22
C SER A 185 -18.87 6.90 6.23
N VAL A 186 -17.79 6.44 6.85
CA VAL A 186 -17.52 5.02 7.07
C VAL A 186 -18.23 4.62 8.36
N SER A 187 -19.20 3.71 8.29
CA SER A 187 -19.76 3.08 9.47
C SER A 187 -19.00 1.80 9.77
N TRP A 188 -18.40 1.72 10.95
CA TRP A 188 -17.76 0.50 11.44
C TRP A 188 -18.84 -0.34 12.12
N THR A 189 -19.30 -1.39 11.46
CA THR A 189 -20.09 -2.44 12.12
C THR A 189 -19.11 -3.44 12.73
N LEU A 190 -18.90 -3.33 14.03
CA LEU A 190 -18.25 -4.39 14.78
C LEU A 190 -19.25 -5.57 14.85
N ASP A 191 -18.98 -6.61 14.08
CA ASP A 191 -19.66 -7.88 14.27
C ASP A 191 -19.17 -8.49 15.60
N ARG A 192 -19.95 -8.26 16.67
CA ARG A 192 -19.67 -8.76 18.01
C ARG A 192 -20.18 -10.19 18.23
N SER A 193 -20.69 -10.85 17.18
CA SER A 193 -21.29 -12.17 17.27
C SER A 193 -20.29 -13.33 17.24
N ALA A 194 -18.99 -13.06 17.14
CA ALA A 194 -17.92 -14.05 17.15
C ALA A 194 -17.07 -13.90 18.43
N GLY A 195 -17.70 -14.10 19.61
CA GLY A 195 -17.04 -14.24 20.90
C GLY A 195 -17.36 -15.61 21.45
#